data_dfded2461a2f89954be983f9327976be
#
_entry.id   dfded2461a2f89954be983f9327976be
#
_cell.length_a   1.000
_cell.length_b   1.000
_cell.length_c   1.000
_cell.angle_alpha   90.00
_cell.angle_beta   90.00
_cell.angle_gamma   90.00
#
_symmetry.space_group_name_H-M   'P 1'
#
loop_
_entity.id
_entity.type
_entity.pdbx_description
1 polymer ?
#
loop_
_entity_poly.entity_id
_entity_poly.type
_entity_poly.pdbx_seq_one_letter_code
_entity_poly.pdbx_strand_id
1 'polypeptide(L)'
;FSVGALHEDKQYDLMIKAFLKFKKLVNDNCKLLIAGGDHGAKKILQDLIDELKLNDHVQLLGYITDEDKWDYYENCCALILLGKYEGFGIPVLEAMSVNKPSIVANTGALPEIIGKAGFVINADIDSICDAMLKSYSYKVDPKLFEDELSRFSTNKQINTLQHMFKEICKDVR
;
A
#
# COMPACT_ATOMS: atom_id res chain seq x y z
N PHE A 1 6.41 -4.72 -0.97
CA PHE A 1 6.99 -3.40 -0.77
C PHE A 1 6.05 -2.54 0.06
N SER A 2 6.60 -1.64 0.88
CA SER A 2 5.85 -0.62 1.60
C SER A 2 6.62 0.69 1.62
N VAL A 3 5.93 1.82 1.56
CA VAL A 3 6.54 3.15 1.55
C VAL A 3 5.77 4.12 2.46
N GLY A 4 6.52 4.83 3.31
CA GLY A 4 5.98 5.82 4.23
C GLY A 4 6.90 6.03 5.44
N ALA A 5 6.73 7.11 6.17
CA ALA A 5 7.52 7.38 7.37
C ALA A 5 7.50 6.20 8.35
N LEU A 6 8.64 5.87 8.95
CA LEU A 6 8.73 4.82 9.98
C LEU A 6 8.16 5.38 11.30
N HIS A 7 6.83 5.32 11.38
CA HIS A 7 6.03 5.78 12.51
C HIS A 7 5.08 4.67 12.98
N GLU A 8 4.72 4.64 14.26
CA GLU A 8 3.87 3.61 14.85
C GLU A 8 2.49 3.48 14.17
N ASP A 9 1.93 4.60 13.70
CA ASP A 9 0.63 4.61 13.01
C ASP A 9 0.64 3.85 11.69
N LYS A 10 1.80 3.57 11.11
CA LYS A 10 1.94 2.79 9.88
C LYS A 10 1.86 1.28 10.09
N GLN A 11 1.84 0.82 11.33
CA GLN A 11 1.63 -0.58 11.73
C GLN A 11 2.61 -1.56 11.07
N TYR A 12 3.86 -1.12 10.88
CA TYR A 12 4.92 -1.96 10.31
C TYR A 12 5.23 -3.19 11.16
N ASP A 13 5.03 -3.11 12.47
CA ASP A 13 5.19 -4.26 13.38
C ASP A 13 4.21 -5.39 13.06
N LEU A 14 2.94 -5.07 12.76
CA LEU A 14 1.95 -6.06 12.30
C LEU A 14 2.33 -6.62 10.94
N MET A 15 2.80 -5.78 10.02
CA MET A 15 3.25 -6.19 8.70
C MET A 15 4.41 -7.18 8.78
N ILE A 16 5.42 -6.93 9.63
CA ILE A 16 6.58 -7.80 9.84
C ILE A 16 6.15 -9.14 10.46
N LYS A 17 5.26 -9.12 11.45
CA LYS A 17 4.72 -10.34 12.08
C LYS A 17 3.91 -11.19 11.08
N ALA A 18 3.08 -10.55 10.27
CA ALA A 18 2.33 -11.21 9.20
C ALA A 18 3.26 -11.80 8.13
N PHE A 19 4.32 -11.07 7.78
CA PHE A 19 5.32 -11.55 6.83
C PHE A 19 6.08 -12.78 7.36
N LEU A 20 6.38 -12.85 8.67
CA LEU A 20 6.92 -14.07 9.27
C LEU A 20 5.98 -15.27 9.08
N LYS A 21 4.67 -15.07 9.26
CA LYS A 21 3.67 -16.12 9.03
C LYS A 21 3.64 -16.52 7.55
N PHE A 22 3.61 -15.56 6.64
CA PHE A 22 3.68 -15.77 5.20
C PHE A 22 4.91 -16.57 4.79
N LYS A 23 6.10 -16.24 5.29
CA LYS A 23 7.36 -16.95 4.99
C LYS A 23 7.36 -18.43 5.41
N LYS A 24 6.60 -18.78 6.44
CA LYS A 24 6.45 -20.20 6.85
C LYS A 24 5.56 -21.00 5.90
N LEU A 25 4.72 -20.33 5.13
CA LEU A 25 3.77 -20.96 4.20
C LEU A 25 4.29 -20.97 2.76
N VAL A 26 5.22 -20.07 2.43
CA VAL A 26 5.79 -19.94 1.10
C VAL A 26 7.29 -20.23 1.14
N ASN A 27 7.70 -21.29 0.44
CA ASN A 27 9.11 -21.63 0.31
C ASN A 27 9.77 -20.86 -0.84
N ASP A 28 9.92 -19.52 -0.65
CA ASP A 28 10.49 -18.62 -1.65
C ASP A 28 11.40 -17.59 -0.99
N ASN A 29 12.27 -16.96 -1.80
CA ASN A 29 13.17 -15.87 -1.40
C ASN A 29 12.50 -14.50 -1.37
N CYS A 30 11.19 -14.42 -1.19
CA CYS A 30 10.47 -13.16 -1.03
C CYS A 30 11.04 -12.31 0.10
N LYS A 31 11.11 -11.00 -0.15
CA LYS A 31 11.54 -10.00 0.82
C LYS A 31 10.44 -8.99 1.10
N LEU A 32 10.39 -8.51 2.32
CA LEU A 32 9.61 -7.34 2.71
C LEU A 32 10.55 -6.13 2.77
N LEU A 33 10.35 -5.19 1.87
CA LEU A 33 11.12 -3.97 1.76
C LEU A 33 10.27 -2.79 2.25
N ILE A 34 10.76 -2.05 3.25
CA ILE A 34 10.06 -0.91 3.85
C ILE A 34 10.92 0.33 3.66
N ALA A 35 10.42 1.28 2.86
CA ALA A 35 11.08 2.55 2.57
C ALA A 35 10.43 3.69 3.33
N GLY A 36 11.26 4.58 3.87
CA GLY A 36 10.82 5.81 4.54
C GLY A 36 11.79 6.31 5.59
N GLY A 37 11.72 7.60 5.85
CA GLY A 37 12.53 8.23 6.90
C GLY A 37 12.11 7.77 8.29
N ASP A 38 13.06 7.80 9.23
CA ASP A 38 12.79 7.47 10.62
C ASP A 38 11.99 8.60 11.32
N HIS A 39 10.84 8.23 11.86
CA HIS A 39 9.97 9.07 12.68
C HIS A 39 9.72 8.40 14.04
N GLY A 40 10.78 7.83 14.63
CA GLY A 40 10.80 7.25 15.96
C GLY A 40 10.55 5.74 16.03
N ALA A 41 10.26 5.07 14.93
CA ALA A 41 9.96 3.63 14.93
C ALA A 41 11.13 2.74 14.44
N LYS A 42 12.15 3.30 13.78
CA LYS A 42 13.21 2.50 13.16
C LYS A 42 13.87 1.52 14.12
N LYS A 43 14.27 1.98 15.30
CA LYS A 43 14.95 1.11 16.28
C LYS A 43 14.04 -0.03 16.73
N ILE A 44 12.80 0.27 17.07
CA ILE A 44 11.82 -0.72 17.54
C ILE A 44 11.56 -1.78 16.47
N LEU A 45 11.44 -1.35 15.20
CA LEU A 45 11.23 -2.26 14.06
C LEU A 45 12.47 -3.12 13.80
N GLN A 46 13.68 -2.56 13.92
CA GLN A 46 14.91 -3.33 13.77
C GLN A 46 15.05 -4.37 14.89
N ASP A 47 14.83 -3.98 16.15
CA ASP A 47 14.85 -4.91 17.28
C ASP A 47 13.84 -6.06 17.07
N LEU A 48 12.65 -5.79 16.52
CA LEU A 48 11.65 -6.80 16.16
C LEU A 48 12.13 -7.73 15.04
N ILE A 49 12.77 -7.18 14.00
CA ILE A 49 13.34 -7.97 12.89
C ILE A 49 14.41 -8.92 13.41
N ASP A 50 15.28 -8.44 14.30
CA ASP A 50 16.35 -9.22 14.94
C ASP A 50 15.78 -10.33 15.82
N GLU A 51 14.81 -10.03 16.67
CA GLU A 51 14.10 -10.98 17.54
C GLU A 51 13.45 -12.11 16.73
N LEU A 52 12.79 -11.75 15.63
CA LEU A 52 12.11 -12.70 14.74
C LEU A 52 13.07 -13.41 13.75
N LYS A 53 14.37 -13.07 13.75
CA LYS A 53 15.41 -13.61 12.85
C LYS A 53 15.05 -13.42 11.37
N LEU A 54 14.57 -12.23 11.03
CA LEU A 54 14.13 -11.89 9.68
C LEU A 54 15.12 -11.00 8.92
N ASN A 55 16.37 -10.82 9.38
CA ASN A 55 17.35 -9.90 8.80
C ASN A 55 17.64 -10.16 7.32
N ASP A 56 17.59 -11.40 6.87
CA ASP A 56 17.81 -11.75 5.46
C ASP A 56 16.57 -11.48 4.59
N HIS A 57 15.41 -11.24 5.20
CA HIS A 57 14.11 -11.18 4.52
C HIS A 57 13.36 -9.88 4.68
N VAL A 58 13.64 -9.08 5.71
CA VAL A 58 13.01 -7.77 5.96
C VAL A 58 14.08 -6.70 5.97
N GLN A 59 13.90 -5.64 5.19
CA GLN A 59 14.85 -4.53 5.10
C GLN A 59 14.17 -3.20 5.31
N LEU A 60 14.70 -2.40 6.22
CA LEU A 60 14.35 -1.00 6.41
C LEU A 60 15.28 -0.16 5.53
N LEU A 61 14.80 0.26 4.36
CA LEU A 61 15.62 0.92 3.33
C LEU A 61 16.02 2.35 3.71
N GLY A 62 15.30 2.98 4.67
CA GLY A 62 15.44 4.40 4.91
C GLY A 62 14.79 5.24 3.81
N TYR A 63 15.24 6.48 3.69
CA TYR A 63 14.78 7.34 2.59
C TYR A 63 15.33 6.83 1.25
N ILE A 64 14.48 6.77 0.25
CA ILE A 64 14.83 6.39 -1.12
C ILE A 64 14.50 7.53 -2.08
N THR A 65 15.19 7.59 -3.22
CA THR A 65 14.88 8.57 -4.29
C THR A 65 13.56 8.23 -4.99
N ASP A 66 13.01 9.18 -5.74
CA ASP A 66 11.82 8.87 -6.55
C ASP A 66 12.11 7.84 -7.64
N GLU A 67 13.31 7.85 -8.22
CA GLU A 67 13.74 6.84 -9.20
C GLU A 67 13.76 5.44 -8.60
N ASP A 68 14.45 5.27 -7.46
CA ASP A 68 14.48 3.99 -6.74
C ASP A 68 13.06 3.53 -6.34
N LYS A 69 12.19 4.48 -5.95
CA LYS A 69 10.80 4.18 -5.57
C LYS A 69 10.05 3.53 -6.72
N TRP A 70 10.20 4.02 -7.94
CA TRP A 70 9.57 3.44 -9.13
C TRP A 70 10.10 2.04 -9.42
N ASP A 71 11.42 1.80 -9.29
CA ASP A 71 12.01 0.47 -9.43
C ASP A 71 11.41 -0.52 -8.44
N TYR A 72 11.19 -0.09 -7.18
CA TYR A 72 10.54 -0.95 -6.18
C TYR A 72 9.08 -1.23 -6.52
N TYR A 73 8.32 -0.27 -7.03
CA TYR A 73 6.95 -0.52 -7.47
C TYR A 73 6.92 -1.51 -8.63
N GLU A 74 7.72 -1.30 -9.66
CA GLU A 74 7.73 -2.18 -10.85
C GLU A 74 8.14 -3.62 -10.56
N ASN A 75 8.98 -3.82 -9.54
CA ASN A 75 9.52 -5.14 -9.21
C ASN A 75 8.84 -5.81 -8.00
N CYS A 76 7.94 -5.15 -7.29
CA CYS A 76 7.23 -5.79 -6.18
C CYS A 76 6.08 -6.70 -6.64
N CYS A 77 5.73 -7.66 -5.79
CA CYS A 77 4.51 -8.47 -5.97
C CYS A 77 3.26 -7.67 -5.59
N ALA A 78 3.36 -6.82 -4.56
CA ALA A 78 2.30 -5.95 -4.10
C ALA A 78 2.86 -4.78 -3.27
N LEU A 79 2.12 -3.67 -3.26
CA LEU A 79 2.28 -2.61 -2.26
C LEU A 79 1.49 -2.99 -1.00
N ILE A 80 1.99 -2.62 0.19
CA ILE A 80 1.29 -2.83 1.46
C ILE A 80 1.22 -1.52 2.24
N LEU A 81 0.02 -1.06 2.57
CA LEU A 81 -0.23 0.14 3.38
C LEU A 81 -1.24 -0.17 4.49
N LEU A 82 -0.79 -0.11 5.74
CA LEU A 82 -1.58 -0.48 6.92
C LEU A 82 -1.84 0.70 7.86
N GLY A 83 -1.60 1.93 7.41
CA GLY A 83 -1.72 3.10 8.25
C GLY A 83 -3.09 3.24 8.93
N LYS A 84 -3.11 3.55 10.23
CA LYS A 84 -4.33 3.86 11.00
C LYS A 84 -5.03 5.10 10.45
N TYR A 85 -4.25 6.01 9.92
CA TYR A 85 -4.71 7.28 9.35
C TYR A 85 -4.04 7.49 8.00
N GLU A 86 -4.82 7.45 6.94
CA GLU A 86 -4.37 7.75 5.58
C GLU A 86 -5.31 8.77 4.93
N GLY A 87 -4.75 9.90 4.55
CA GLY A 87 -5.53 11.00 3.98
C GLY A 87 -6.04 10.68 2.58
N PHE A 88 -5.16 10.22 1.69
CA PHE A 88 -5.53 9.93 0.30
C PHE A 88 -4.95 8.60 -0.21
N GLY A 89 -3.72 8.24 0.15
CA GLY A 89 -3.11 6.99 -0.33
C GLY A 89 -2.46 7.12 -1.72
N ILE A 90 -1.73 8.20 -1.96
CA ILE A 90 -0.97 8.39 -3.22
C ILE A 90 -0.17 7.14 -3.62
N PRO A 91 0.53 6.44 -2.70
CA PRO A 91 1.25 5.22 -3.05
C PRO A 91 0.39 4.13 -3.70
N VAL A 92 -0.91 4.06 -3.39
CA VAL A 92 -1.83 3.12 -4.04
C VAL A 92 -2.01 3.46 -5.52
N LEU A 93 -2.13 4.75 -5.85
CA LEU A 93 -2.24 5.19 -7.25
C LEU A 93 -0.93 4.99 -8.00
N GLU A 94 0.21 5.21 -7.33
CA GLU A 94 1.53 4.95 -7.90
C GLU A 94 1.70 3.46 -8.25
N ALA A 95 1.39 2.54 -7.32
CA ALA A 95 1.42 1.10 -7.57
C ALA A 95 0.44 0.68 -8.68
N MET A 96 -0.76 1.26 -8.67
CA MET A 96 -1.79 1.00 -9.68
C MET A 96 -1.32 1.43 -11.07
N SER A 97 -0.58 2.53 -11.21
CA SER A 97 -0.07 3.03 -12.49
C SER A 97 0.92 2.07 -13.17
N VAL A 98 1.57 1.21 -12.39
CA VAL A 98 2.47 0.15 -12.88
C VAL A 98 1.85 -1.26 -12.75
N ASN A 99 0.53 -1.32 -12.65
CA ASN A 99 -0.25 -2.57 -12.58
C ASN A 99 0.12 -3.48 -11.39
N LYS A 100 0.43 -2.89 -10.23
CA LYS A 100 0.71 -3.66 -9.02
C LYS A 100 -0.46 -3.61 -8.06
N PRO A 101 -0.92 -4.77 -7.57
CA PRO A 101 -1.97 -4.81 -6.57
C PRO A 101 -1.49 -4.20 -5.26
N SER A 102 -2.43 -3.63 -4.51
CA SER A 102 -2.14 -3.12 -3.18
C SER A 102 -2.90 -3.92 -2.12
N ILE A 103 -2.29 -4.08 -0.95
CA ILE A 103 -2.92 -4.59 0.27
C ILE A 103 -3.06 -3.40 1.20
N VAL A 104 -4.28 -3.01 1.51
CA VAL A 104 -4.53 -1.81 2.31
C VAL A 104 -5.42 -2.11 3.51
N ALA A 105 -5.16 -1.43 4.62
CA ALA A 105 -6.06 -1.47 5.77
C ALA A 105 -7.41 -0.82 5.42
N ASN A 106 -8.48 -1.30 6.05
CA ASN A 106 -9.81 -0.72 5.93
C ASN A 106 -9.91 0.58 6.77
N THR A 107 -9.13 1.59 6.41
CA THR A 107 -9.00 2.86 7.13
C THR A 107 -8.95 4.04 6.18
N GLY A 108 -9.52 5.18 6.60
CA GLY A 108 -9.48 6.43 5.84
C GLY A 108 -10.01 6.29 4.42
N ALA A 109 -9.30 6.88 3.46
CA ALA A 109 -9.67 6.86 2.05
C ALA A 109 -9.20 5.59 1.30
N LEU A 110 -8.38 4.74 1.91
CA LEU A 110 -7.75 3.60 1.22
C LEU A 110 -8.74 2.65 0.52
N PRO A 111 -9.87 2.24 1.15
CA PRO A 111 -10.85 1.37 0.49
C PRO A 111 -11.46 1.99 -0.77
N GLU A 112 -11.70 3.30 -0.75
CA GLU A 112 -12.24 4.03 -1.88
C GLU A 112 -11.21 4.15 -3.01
N ILE A 113 -9.97 4.47 -2.66
CA ILE A 113 -8.89 4.68 -3.63
C ILE A 113 -8.52 3.39 -4.35
N ILE A 114 -8.35 2.29 -3.63
CA ILE A 114 -7.93 1.01 -4.22
C ILE A 114 -8.99 0.42 -5.15
N GLY A 115 -10.28 0.63 -4.85
CA GLY A 115 -11.37 0.03 -5.61
C GLY A 115 -11.18 -1.50 -5.77
N LYS A 116 -11.07 -1.95 -7.01
CA LYS A 116 -10.86 -3.37 -7.34
C LYS A 116 -9.39 -3.74 -7.59
N ALA A 117 -8.46 -2.79 -7.50
CA ALA A 117 -7.05 -2.97 -7.83
C ALA A 117 -6.23 -3.63 -6.70
N GLY A 118 -6.86 -4.35 -5.76
CA GLY A 118 -6.14 -5.06 -4.70
C GLY A 118 -7.05 -5.54 -3.58
N PHE A 119 -6.55 -5.52 -2.35
CA PHE A 119 -7.17 -6.17 -1.20
C PHE A 119 -7.36 -5.16 -0.05
N VAL A 120 -8.60 -4.96 0.35
CA VAL A 120 -8.95 -4.22 1.58
C VAL A 120 -9.09 -5.22 2.72
N ILE A 121 -8.34 -5.00 3.80
CA ILE A 121 -8.26 -5.94 4.92
C ILE A 121 -8.41 -5.25 6.27
N ASN A 122 -8.75 -6.00 7.30
CA ASN A 122 -8.54 -5.58 8.67
C ASN A 122 -7.03 -5.67 8.99
N ALA A 123 -6.52 -4.70 9.77
CA ALA A 123 -5.11 -4.66 10.13
C ALA A 123 -4.81 -5.65 11.28
N ASP A 124 -4.92 -6.94 10.99
CA ASP A 124 -4.51 -8.05 11.86
C ASP A 124 -3.58 -9.00 11.10
N ILE A 125 -2.79 -9.77 11.85
CA ILE A 125 -1.73 -10.63 11.30
C ILE A 125 -2.27 -11.64 10.30
N ASP A 126 -3.44 -12.21 10.55
CA ASP A 126 -4.01 -13.28 9.74
C ASP A 126 -4.55 -12.72 8.42
N SER A 127 -5.31 -11.64 8.48
CA SER A 127 -5.84 -10.95 7.30
C SER A 127 -4.71 -10.42 6.39
N ILE A 128 -3.64 -9.87 6.98
CA ILE A 128 -2.47 -9.39 6.22
C ILE A 128 -1.77 -10.56 5.54
N CYS A 129 -1.51 -11.66 6.28
CA CYS A 129 -0.87 -12.85 5.73
C CYS A 129 -1.68 -13.46 4.57
N ASP A 130 -2.99 -13.59 4.73
CA ASP A 130 -3.88 -14.12 3.69
C ASP A 130 -3.88 -13.23 2.44
N ALA A 131 -3.86 -11.90 2.60
CA ALA A 131 -3.75 -10.98 1.48
C ALA A 131 -2.38 -11.07 0.78
N MET A 132 -1.29 -11.24 1.55
CA MET A 132 0.04 -11.52 0.97
C MET A 132 0.04 -12.79 0.13
N LEU A 133 -0.57 -13.89 0.60
CA LEU A 133 -0.69 -15.14 -0.15
C LEU A 133 -1.50 -14.97 -1.44
N LYS A 134 -2.62 -14.26 -1.36
CA LYS A 134 -3.45 -13.95 -2.54
C LYS A 134 -2.70 -13.07 -3.55
N SER A 135 -2.01 -12.04 -3.09
CA SER A 135 -1.25 -11.15 -3.96
C SER A 135 -0.05 -11.84 -4.63
N TYR A 136 0.58 -12.79 -3.95
CA TYR A 136 1.68 -13.58 -4.49
C TYR A 136 1.28 -14.42 -5.72
N SER A 137 0.04 -14.91 -5.75
CA SER A 137 -0.52 -15.66 -6.88
C SER A 137 -1.44 -14.84 -7.78
N TYR A 138 -1.50 -13.52 -7.56
CA TYR A 138 -2.43 -12.64 -8.25
C TYR A 138 -2.10 -12.52 -9.75
N LYS A 139 -3.10 -12.78 -10.59
CA LYS A 139 -2.99 -12.55 -12.03
C LYS A 139 -3.45 -11.12 -12.32
N VAL A 140 -2.52 -10.33 -12.79
CA VAL A 140 -2.77 -8.92 -13.13
C VAL A 140 -3.67 -8.84 -14.35
N ASP A 141 -4.73 -8.03 -14.26
CA ASP A 141 -5.53 -7.56 -15.39
C ASP A 141 -5.24 -6.06 -15.61
N PRO A 142 -4.38 -5.69 -16.58
CA PRO A 142 -3.99 -4.29 -16.80
C PRO A 142 -5.19 -3.37 -17.06
N LYS A 143 -6.24 -3.87 -17.71
CA LYS A 143 -7.43 -3.07 -17.98
C LYS A 143 -8.18 -2.70 -16.71
N LEU A 144 -8.25 -3.60 -15.74
CA LEU A 144 -8.83 -3.31 -14.44
C LEU A 144 -8.10 -2.15 -13.74
N PHE A 145 -6.76 -2.16 -13.78
CA PHE A 145 -5.96 -1.10 -13.17
C PHE A 145 -6.14 0.23 -13.90
N GLU A 146 -6.17 0.22 -15.23
CA GLU A 146 -6.44 1.42 -16.04
C GLU A 146 -7.83 2.01 -15.72
N ASP A 147 -8.86 1.17 -15.66
CA ASP A 147 -10.24 1.59 -15.37
C ASP A 147 -10.33 2.21 -13.96
N GLU A 148 -9.73 1.59 -12.94
CA GLU A 148 -9.71 2.13 -11.57
C GLU A 148 -8.90 3.44 -11.51
N LEU A 149 -7.74 3.51 -12.14
CA LEU A 149 -6.91 4.71 -12.15
C LEU A 149 -7.59 5.87 -12.86
N SER A 150 -8.37 5.59 -13.91
CA SER A 150 -9.12 6.61 -14.66
C SER A 150 -10.10 7.42 -13.79
N ARG A 151 -10.53 6.86 -12.64
CA ARG A 151 -11.41 7.56 -11.67
C ARG A 151 -10.75 8.82 -11.10
N PHE A 152 -9.43 8.87 -11.09
CA PHE A 152 -8.61 9.93 -10.52
C PHE A 152 -8.01 10.86 -11.57
N SER A 153 -8.42 10.73 -12.84
CA SER A 153 -7.96 11.63 -13.89
C SER A 153 -8.42 13.08 -13.63
N THR A 154 -7.52 14.04 -13.86
CA THR A 154 -7.78 15.47 -13.66
C THR A 154 -9.04 15.94 -14.41
N ASN A 155 -9.21 15.49 -15.66
CA ASN A 155 -10.38 15.87 -16.46
C ASN A 155 -11.70 15.39 -15.84
N LYS A 156 -11.72 14.17 -15.30
CA LYS A 156 -12.94 13.63 -14.66
C LYS A 156 -13.26 14.37 -13.38
N GLN A 157 -12.25 14.71 -12.58
CA GLN A 157 -12.45 15.49 -11.35
C GLN A 157 -12.92 16.91 -11.64
N ILE A 158 -12.33 17.60 -12.64
CA ILE A 158 -12.79 18.93 -13.07
C ILE A 158 -14.25 18.88 -13.53
N ASN A 159 -14.63 17.91 -14.35
CA ASN A 159 -16.01 17.76 -14.82
C ASN A 159 -16.98 17.53 -13.66
N THR A 160 -16.60 16.70 -12.68
CA THR A 160 -17.42 16.45 -11.49
C THR A 160 -17.61 17.72 -10.67
N LEU A 161 -16.52 18.47 -10.41
CA LEU A 161 -16.59 19.74 -9.70
C LEU A 161 -17.46 20.77 -10.43
N GLN A 162 -17.28 20.90 -11.75
CA GLN A 162 -18.12 21.81 -12.56
C GLN A 162 -19.60 21.46 -12.50
N HIS A 163 -19.92 20.15 -12.50
CA HIS A 163 -21.31 19.70 -12.36
C HIS A 163 -21.86 20.05 -10.97
N MET A 164 -21.13 19.77 -9.91
CA MET A 164 -21.51 20.10 -8.54
C MET A 164 -21.77 21.60 -8.36
N PHE A 165 -20.86 22.45 -8.86
CA PHE A 165 -21.05 23.91 -8.81
C PHE A 165 -22.31 24.36 -9.57
N LYS A 166 -22.58 23.78 -10.74
CA LYS A 166 -23.80 24.09 -11.51
C LYS A 166 -25.08 23.72 -10.75
N GLU A 167 -25.10 22.59 -10.04
CA GLU A 167 -26.26 22.18 -9.23
C GLU A 167 -26.45 23.13 -8.04
N ILE A 168 -25.39 23.40 -7.27
CA ILE A 168 -25.45 24.33 -6.12
C ILE A 168 -25.95 25.71 -6.57
N CYS A 169 -25.49 26.22 -7.72
CA CYS A 169 -25.91 27.53 -8.23
C CYS A 169 -27.35 27.54 -8.76
N LYS A 170 -27.99 26.42 -9.04
CA LYS A 170 -29.41 26.36 -9.40
C LYS A 170 -30.33 26.56 -8.19
N ASP A 171 -29.91 26.08 -7.02
CA ASP A 171 -30.69 26.13 -5.78
C ASP A 171 -30.61 27.51 -5.08
N VAL A 172 -29.85 28.46 -5.60
CA VAL A 172 -29.62 29.81 -5.05
C VAL A 172 -30.48 30.90 -5.78
N ARG A 173 -31.45 30.48 -6.63
CA ARG A 173 -32.35 31.40 -7.31
C ARG A 173 -33.76 31.33 -6.77
#